data_953c7394d888fcfe5a7bb77bc268e96b
#
_entry.id   953c7394d888fcfe5a7bb77bc268e96b
#
_cell.length_a   1.000
_cell.length_b   1.000
_cell.length_c   1.000
_cell.angle_alpha   90.00
_cell.angle_beta   90.00
_cell.angle_gamma   90.00
#
_symmetry.space_group_name_H-M   'P 1'
#
loop_
_entity.id
_entity.type
_entity.pdbx_description
1 polymer ?
#
loop_
_entity_poly.entity_id
_entity_poly.type
_entity_poly.pdbx_seq_one_letter_code
_entity_poly.pdbx_strand_id
1 'polypeptide(L)'
;ILAITSSINAQQQLSFSFGEIPQNLMLNPGAETNFKSHYGIPVFSNLSFKAGFTGFTLADLFLNDSRDFNLKFEEVLNKIDSDDYININTVVEVLSAGLRIDDKTYVSFGFYEELDLITYFPKDITELVYYGNEPFLNRPFSISELVMKADMLGVLHAGMSRKVDEKLTIGGRVKLYSSSLNIETNNNSGTITATSNNTNIIRQTLDNLDAEIRTSGIADSNDVFSNTLLGGNLGLGFDVGLTYHFSPQLEFTGSIIDVGFIKYSKNIRNYTAKGNYILDGINFEYNSDDPSDYWEQLEEDFNANVPTGETENTYTSWRPMKINAALKYSFGEKRSKFCYTKTHKQYYYNSIGFQIHTIMRLLKPQLSFTSFY
;
A
#
# COMPACT_ATOMS: atom_id res chain seq x y z
N ILE A 1 -18.47 -26.47 -5.16
CA ILE A 1 -17.01 -26.29 -4.98
C ILE A 1 -16.74 -24.86 -5.43
N LEU A 2 -16.77 -23.91 -4.51
CA LEU A 2 -16.30 -22.54 -4.75
C LEU A 2 -14.78 -22.58 -4.63
N ALA A 3 -14.08 -22.45 -5.75
CA ALA A 3 -12.66 -22.14 -5.76
C ALA A 3 -12.52 -20.66 -5.38
N ILE A 4 -12.25 -20.38 -4.11
CA ILE A 4 -11.88 -19.07 -3.64
C ILE A 4 -10.42 -18.87 -4.04
N THR A 5 -10.17 -18.02 -5.01
CA THR A 5 -8.82 -17.52 -5.33
C THR A 5 -8.36 -16.67 -4.16
N SER A 6 -7.62 -17.27 -3.23
CA SER A 6 -7.01 -16.57 -2.11
C SER A 6 -5.77 -15.83 -2.61
N SER A 7 -5.91 -14.52 -2.82
CA SER A 7 -4.77 -13.62 -2.92
C SER A 7 -3.91 -13.76 -1.65
N ILE A 8 -2.58 -13.78 -1.81
CA ILE A 8 -1.61 -13.92 -0.71
C ILE A 8 -1.54 -12.61 0.11
N ASN A 9 -2.65 -12.16 0.67
CA ASN A 9 -2.71 -11.04 1.61
C ASN A 9 -2.74 -11.52 3.08
N ALA A 10 -2.27 -12.75 3.35
CA ALA A 10 -2.77 -13.54 4.47
C ALA A 10 -2.15 -13.22 5.85
N GLN A 11 -0.86 -12.83 5.96
CA GLN A 11 -0.20 -12.92 7.27
C GLN A 11 -0.61 -11.82 8.27
N GLN A 12 -0.71 -10.57 7.87
CA GLN A 12 -1.15 -9.51 8.78
C GLN A 12 -2.66 -9.52 9.00
N GLN A 13 -3.43 -9.89 7.99
CA GLN A 13 -4.89 -9.96 8.09
C GLN A 13 -5.36 -11.13 8.95
N LEU A 14 -4.66 -12.26 8.92
CA LEU A 14 -4.97 -13.40 9.77
C LEU A 14 -4.85 -13.08 11.25
N SER A 15 -3.94 -12.17 11.64
CA SER A 15 -3.75 -11.77 13.05
C SER A 15 -4.88 -10.89 13.59
N PHE A 16 -5.74 -10.32 12.74
CA PHE A 16 -6.80 -9.40 13.14
C PHE A 16 -7.79 -9.97 14.19
N SER A 17 -8.00 -11.28 14.17
CA SER A 17 -8.90 -11.96 15.08
C SER A 17 -8.19 -12.74 16.20
N PHE A 18 -6.84 -12.63 16.30
CA PHE A 18 -6.05 -13.35 17.32
C PHE A 18 -5.72 -12.43 18.50
N GLY A 19 -6.57 -12.38 19.50
CA GLY A 19 -6.33 -11.62 20.75
C GLY A 19 -5.15 -12.14 21.61
N GLU A 20 -4.45 -13.18 21.17
CA GLU A 20 -3.34 -13.81 21.90
C GLU A 20 -1.98 -13.19 21.60
N ILE A 21 -1.88 -12.41 20.51
CA ILE A 21 -0.64 -11.77 20.08
C ILE A 21 -0.75 -10.24 20.18
N PRO A 22 0.29 -9.56 20.72
CA PRO A 22 0.29 -8.10 20.86
C PRO A 22 0.13 -7.35 19.54
N GLN A 23 0.60 -7.94 18.44
CA GLN A 23 0.54 -7.39 17.10
C GLN A 23 -0.90 -7.15 16.59
N ASN A 24 -1.89 -7.84 17.19
CA ASN A 24 -3.29 -7.57 16.89
C ASN A 24 -3.70 -6.13 17.22
N LEU A 25 -3.10 -5.54 18.28
CA LEU A 25 -3.32 -4.13 18.61
C LEU A 25 -2.91 -3.18 17.48
N MET A 26 -1.98 -3.58 16.59
CA MET A 26 -1.60 -2.77 15.41
C MET A 26 -2.74 -2.67 14.39
N LEU A 27 -3.57 -3.70 14.31
CA LEU A 27 -4.69 -3.78 13.37
C LEU A 27 -6.02 -3.35 14.00
N ASN A 28 -6.17 -3.58 15.31
CA ASN A 28 -7.35 -3.18 16.07
C ASN A 28 -6.95 -2.68 17.46
N PRO A 29 -6.92 -1.36 17.71
CA PRO A 29 -6.64 -0.83 19.05
C PRO A 29 -7.66 -1.26 20.11
N GLY A 30 -8.87 -1.69 19.69
CA GLY A 30 -9.92 -2.24 20.56
C GLY A 30 -9.86 -3.77 20.72
N ALA A 31 -8.76 -4.42 20.37
CA ALA A 31 -8.57 -5.84 20.59
C ALA A 31 -8.46 -6.18 22.07
N GLU A 32 -9.02 -7.33 22.45
CA GLU A 32 -8.87 -7.87 23.79
C GLU A 32 -7.45 -8.44 23.99
N THR A 33 -6.80 -8.07 25.07
CA THR A 33 -5.47 -8.58 25.45
C THR A 33 -5.58 -9.49 26.66
N ASN A 34 -4.92 -10.65 26.63
CA ASN A 34 -4.95 -11.65 27.70
C ASN A 34 -3.66 -11.69 28.53
N PHE A 35 -2.70 -10.80 28.26
CA PHE A 35 -1.41 -10.73 28.93
C PHE A 35 -1.32 -9.48 29.83
N LYS A 36 -0.44 -9.55 30.86
CA LYS A 36 -0.19 -8.44 31.77
C LYS A 36 0.68 -7.35 31.14
N SER A 37 1.71 -7.75 30.41
CA SER A 37 2.63 -6.87 29.72
C SER A 37 3.21 -7.60 28.52
N HIS A 38 3.67 -6.82 27.53
CA HIS A 38 4.51 -7.30 26.46
C HIS A 38 5.65 -6.33 26.21
N TYR A 39 6.74 -6.85 25.70
CA TYR A 39 7.91 -6.10 25.26
C TYR A 39 8.38 -6.70 23.94
N GLY A 40 8.52 -5.88 22.93
CA GLY A 40 9.00 -6.29 21.62
C GLY A 40 10.53 -6.20 21.56
N ILE A 41 11.14 -7.18 20.92
CA ILE A 41 12.56 -7.15 20.56
C ILE A 41 12.68 -6.54 19.17
N PRO A 42 13.53 -5.53 18.95
CA PRO A 42 13.68 -4.87 17.67
C PRO A 42 13.84 -5.87 16.51
N VAL A 43 13.13 -5.65 15.41
CA VAL A 43 13.08 -6.47 14.19
C VAL A 43 12.44 -7.85 14.38
N PHE A 44 12.67 -8.53 15.52
CA PHE A 44 12.17 -9.90 15.74
C PHE A 44 10.71 -9.96 16.21
N SER A 45 10.16 -8.85 16.72
CA SER A 45 8.78 -8.82 17.22
C SER A 45 7.74 -8.78 16.13
N ASN A 46 8.01 -8.00 15.08
CA ASN A 46 7.14 -7.95 13.90
C ASN A 46 7.96 -7.49 12.69
N LEU A 47 8.13 -8.39 11.76
CA LEU A 47 8.57 -8.10 10.40
C LEU A 47 7.46 -8.56 9.46
N SER A 48 6.80 -7.63 8.82
CA SER A 48 5.72 -7.91 7.88
C SER A 48 6.11 -7.43 6.50
N PHE A 49 6.00 -8.32 5.53
CA PHE A 49 6.11 -8.00 4.11
C PHE A 49 4.83 -8.43 3.41
N LYS A 50 4.26 -7.53 2.65
CA LYS A 50 3.06 -7.77 1.87
C LYS A 50 3.28 -7.25 0.46
N ALA A 51 3.07 -8.12 -0.53
CA ALA A 51 2.97 -7.74 -1.93
C ALA A 51 1.62 -8.21 -2.46
N GLY A 52 0.88 -7.32 -3.08
CA GLY A 52 -0.42 -7.60 -3.66
C GLY A 52 -0.46 -7.13 -5.12
N PHE A 53 -1.14 -7.92 -5.94
CA PHE A 53 -1.42 -7.60 -7.34
C PHE A 53 -2.91 -7.78 -7.54
N THR A 54 -3.53 -6.93 -8.35
CA THR A 54 -4.89 -7.12 -8.84
C THR A 54 -4.86 -7.47 -10.32
N GLY A 55 -5.95 -7.98 -10.85
CA GLY A 55 -6.04 -8.44 -12.25
C GLY A 55 -5.44 -9.81 -12.52
N PHE A 56 -4.36 -10.18 -11.83
CA PHE A 56 -3.71 -11.50 -11.99
C PHE A 56 -3.09 -12.00 -10.68
N THR A 57 -2.64 -13.25 -10.69
CA THR A 57 -1.92 -13.87 -9.57
C THR A 57 -0.50 -14.27 -10.00
N LEU A 58 0.43 -14.38 -9.04
CA LEU A 58 1.76 -14.90 -9.34
C LEU A 58 1.70 -16.32 -9.93
N ALA A 59 0.68 -17.11 -9.59
CA ALA A 59 0.47 -18.43 -10.17
C ALA A 59 0.14 -18.36 -11.66
N ASP A 60 -0.55 -17.33 -12.13
CA ASP A 60 -0.84 -17.14 -13.56
C ASP A 60 0.46 -17.06 -14.39
N LEU A 61 1.52 -16.49 -13.83
CA LEU A 61 2.82 -16.34 -14.50
C LEU A 61 3.78 -17.49 -14.22
N PHE A 62 3.89 -17.92 -12.96
CA PHE A 62 4.99 -18.78 -12.49
C PHE A 62 4.59 -20.21 -12.17
N LEU A 63 3.32 -20.61 -12.37
CA LEU A 63 2.93 -22.01 -12.21
C LEU A 63 3.71 -22.89 -13.19
N ASN A 64 4.34 -23.93 -12.68
CA ASN A 64 5.09 -24.89 -13.52
C ASN A 64 4.13 -25.90 -14.17
N ASP A 65 3.50 -25.50 -15.27
CA ASP A 65 2.52 -26.28 -16.04
C ASP A 65 2.92 -26.53 -17.50
N SER A 66 4.21 -26.35 -17.81
CA SER A 66 4.81 -26.55 -19.15
C SER A 66 4.34 -25.57 -20.23
N ARG A 67 3.52 -24.57 -19.93
CA ARG A 67 3.18 -23.50 -20.87
C ARG A 67 4.32 -22.50 -21.02
N ASP A 68 4.46 -21.94 -22.22
CA ASP A 68 5.41 -20.87 -22.49
C ASP A 68 5.12 -19.63 -21.65
N PHE A 69 6.16 -18.96 -21.17
CA PHE A 69 6.02 -17.76 -20.33
C PHE A 69 5.33 -16.62 -21.08
N ASN A 70 5.62 -16.42 -22.39
CA ASN A 70 5.01 -15.36 -23.15
C ASN A 70 3.50 -15.57 -23.30
N LEU A 71 3.05 -16.81 -23.50
CA LEU A 71 1.62 -17.12 -23.55
C LEU A 71 0.93 -16.82 -22.22
N LYS A 72 1.56 -17.14 -21.09
CA LYS A 72 1.05 -16.78 -19.76
C LYS A 72 0.96 -15.29 -19.57
N PHE A 73 1.99 -14.57 -20.02
CA PHE A 73 2.03 -13.12 -19.92
C PHE A 73 0.94 -12.46 -20.77
N GLU A 74 0.70 -12.94 -21.99
CA GLU A 74 -0.43 -12.49 -22.83
C GLU A 74 -1.80 -12.76 -22.18
N GLU A 75 -1.97 -13.91 -21.54
CA GLU A 75 -3.20 -14.21 -20.79
C GLU A 75 -3.38 -13.22 -19.62
N VAL A 76 -2.30 -12.84 -18.94
CA VAL A 76 -2.32 -11.84 -17.87
C VAL A 76 -2.66 -10.46 -18.42
N LEU A 77 -2.04 -10.03 -19.54
CA LEU A 77 -2.38 -8.76 -20.19
C LEU A 77 -3.85 -8.65 -20.56
N ASN A 78 -4.45 -9.77 -21.00
CA ASN A 78 -5.88 -9.80 -21.33
C ASN A 78 -6.80 -9.72 -20.09
N LYS A 79 -6.29 -10.05 -18.90
CA LYS A 79 -7.03 -9.98 -17.63
C LYS A 79 -6.92 -8.63 -16.94
N ILE A 80 -5.82 -7.88 -17.19
CA ILE A 80 -5.56 -6.59 -16.55
C ILE A 80 -6.59 -5.56 -17.04
N ASP A 81 -7.11 -4.82 -16.08
CA ASP A 81 -7.97 -3.65 -16.29
C ASP A 81 -7.26 -2.36 -15.87
N SER A 82 -7.84 -1.23 -16.23
CA SER A 82 -7.26 0.10 -15.99
C SER A 82 -7.10 0.49 -14.52
N ASP A 83 -7.83 -0.17 -13.62
CA ASP A 83 -7.78 0.06 -12.17
C ASP A 83 -6.98 -0.99 -11.41
N ASP A 84 -6.25 -1.84 -12.13
CA ASP A 84 -5.33 -2.79 -11.51
C ASP A 84 -4.07 -2.11 -11.01
N TYR A 85 -3.53 -2.64 -9.91
CA TYR A 85 -2.40 -2.05 -9.21
C TYR A 85 -1.49 -3.11 -8.60
N ILE A 86 -0.26 -2.67 -8.34
CA ILE A 86 0.71 -3.35 -7.49
C ILE A 86 0.79 -2.60 -6.16
N ASN A 87 0.77 -3.34 -5.07
CA ASN A 87 0.92 -2.82 -3.74
C ASN A 87 2.01 -3.57 -2.98
N ILE A 88 2.95 -2.85 -2.42
CA ILE A 88 3.99 -3.38 -1.54
C ILE A 88 3.91 -2.62 -0.22
N ASN A 89 3.81 -3.35 0.88
CA ASN A 89 3.84 -2.78 2.20
C ASN A 89 4.77 -3.61 3.09
N THR A 90 5.75 -2.95 3.69
CA THR A 90 6.70 -3.55 4.61
C THR A 90 6.63 -2.80 5.93
N VAL A 91 6.50 -3.53 7.03
CA VAL A 91 6.50 -2.96 8.39
C VAL A 91 7.54 -3.69 9.23
N VAL A 92 8.43 -2.91 9.84
CA VAL A 92 9.46 -3.38 10.76
C VAL A 92 9.23 -2.74 12.13
N GLU A 93 8.85 -3.54 13.12
CA GLU A 93 8.69 -3.05 14.49
C GLU A 93 10.05 -2.90 15.15
N VAL A 94 10.41 -1.68 15.52
CA VAL A 94 11.68 -1.35 16.17
C VAL A 94 11.54 -1.39 17.69
N LEU A 95 10.41 -0.90 18.20
CA LEU A 95 10.13 -0.88 19.64
C LEU A 95 8.65 -1.13 19.86
N SER A 96 8.32 -2.02 20.77
CA SER A 96 6.95 -2.29 21.19
C SER A 96 6.89 -2.61 22.67
N ALA A 97 5.97 -2.00 23.36
CA ALA A 97 5.69 -2.32 24.74
C ALA A 97 4.23 -2.05 25.09
N GLY A 98 3.74 -2.77 26.08
CA GLY A 98 2.42 -2.54 26.63
C GLY A 98 2.27 -3.09 28.02
N LEU A 99 1.35 -2.49 28.77
CA LEU A 99 1.12 -2.78 30.16
C LEU A 99 -0.37 -2.69 30.50
N ARG A 100 -0.86 -3.65 31.25
CA ARG A 100 -2.18 -3.59 31.88
C ARG A 100 -2.12 -2.72 33.14
N ILE A 101 -2.87 -1.61 33.12
CA ILE A 101 -2.93 -0.65 34.21
C ILE A 101 -3.90 -1.15 35.29
N ASP A 102 -5.05 -1.66 34.87
CA ASP A 102 -6.09 -2.23 35.68
C ASP A 102 -6.77 -3.42 35.00
N ASP A 103 -7.75 -4.05 35.66
CA ASP A 103 -8.43 -5.25 35.11
C ASP A 103 -9.14 -4.99 33.77
N LYS A 104 -9.41 -3.73 33.41
CA LYS A 104 -10.16 -3.33 32.23
C LYS A 104 -9.32 -2.60 31.20
N THR A 105 -8.17 -2.01 31.59
CA THR A 105 -7.43 -1.06 30.74
C THR A 105 -6.04 -1.60 30.41
N TYR A 106 -5.72 -1.59 29.13
CA TYR A 106 -4.40 -1.93 28.60
C TYR A 106 -3.87 -0.74 27.79
N VAL A 107 -2.62 -0.36 28.03
CA VAL A 107 -1.93 0.69 27.27
C VAL A 107 -0.77 0.09 26.50
N SER A 108 -0.51 0.63 25.33
CA SER A 108 0.60 0.22 24.47
C SER A 108 1.27 1.43 23.86
N PHE A 109 2.56 1.32 23.60
CA PHE A 109 3.31 2.29 22.81
C PHE A 109 4.37 1.57 21.99
N GLY A 110 4.84 2.21 20.92
CA GLY A 110 5.87 1.63 20.09
C GLY A 110 6.32 2.56 18.99
N PHE A 111 7.35 2.11 18.29
CA PHE A 111 7.88 2.71 17.10
C PHE A 111 8.10 1.63 16.04
N TYR A 112 7.62 1.88 14.82
CA TYR A 112 7.85 1.03 13.68
C TYR A 112 8.20 1.84 12.44
N GLU A 113 8.90 1.22 11.51
CA GLU A 113 9.14 1.76 10.18
C GLU A 113 8.19 1.09 9.19
N GLU A 114 7.65 1.88 8.26
CA GLU A 114 6.74 1.44 7.22
C GLU A 114 7.21 1.96 5.86
N LEU A 115 7.35 1.04 4.92
CA LEU A 115 7.43 1.33 3.49
C LEU A 115 6.09 0.95 2.87
N ASP A 116 5.41 1.91 2.28
CA ASP A 116 4.13 1.69 1.59
C ASP A 116 4.23 2.20 0.16
N LEU A 117 4.07 1.32 -0.81
CA LEU A 117 4.09 1.61 -2.24
C LEU A 117 2.81 1.09 -2.88
N ILE A 118 2.16 1.94 -3.64
CA ILE A 118 1.13 1.53 -4.58
C ILE A 118 1.36 2.19 -5.92
N THR A 119 1.23 1.42 -6.98
CA THR A 119 1.23 1.92 -8.34
C THR A 119 0.10 1.28 -9.13
N TYR A 120 -0.71 2.12 -9.76
CA TYR A 120 -1.68 1.71 -10.77
C TYR A 120 -0.97 1.71 -12.12
N PHE A 121 -1.20 0.69 -12.91
CA PHE A 121 -0.65 0.62 -14.26
C PHE A 121 -1.79 0.32 -15.23
N PRO A 122 -2.14 1.27 -16.07
CA PRO A 122 -3.22 1.10 -17.02
C PRO A 122 -2.87 0.02 -18.04
N LYS A 123 -3.88 -0.76 -18.45
CA LYS A 123 -3.76 -1.77 -19.51
C LYS A 123 -3.09 -1.20 -20.76
N ASP A 124 -3.48 -0.01 -21.16
CA ASP A 124 -2.96 0.69 -22.33
C ASP A 124 -1.43 0.79 -22.30
N ILE A 125 -0.85 1.21 -21.17
CA ILE A 125 0.61 1.33 -21.04
C ILE A 125 1.28 -0.05 -21.03
N THR A 126 0.64 -1.04 -20.40
CA THR A 126 1.18 -2.41 -20.35
C THR A 126 1.18 -3.06 -21.74
N GLU A 127 0.12 -2.86 -22.53
CA GLU A 127 0.06 -3.29 -23.94
C GLU A 127 1.12 -2.59 -24.78
N LEU A 128 1.28 -1.27 -24.62
CA LEU A 128 2.26 -0.48 -25.36
C LEU A 128 3.70 -0.94 -25.06
N VAL A 129 4.01 -1.22 -23.80
CA VAL A 129 5.35 -1.70 -23.37
C VAL A 129 5.64 -3.10 -23.91
N TYR A 130 4.65 -4.00 -23.92
CA TYR A 130 4.85 -5.39 -24.32
C TYR A 130 4.85 -5.60 -25.83
N TYR A 131 3.85 -5.06 -26.54
CA TYR A 131 3.70 -5.25 -27.97
C TYR A 131 4.40 -4.17 -28.82
N GLY A 132 4.79 -3.05 -28.18
CA GLY A 132 5.21 -1.86 -28.91
C GLY A 132 4.03 -1.12 -29.55
N ASN A 133 4.35 -0.14 -30.35
CA ASN A 133 3.36 0.75 -30.98
C ASN A 133 2.92 0.30 -32.38
N GLU A 134 3.71 -0.54 -33.07
CA GLU A 134 3.44 -0.95 -34.46
C GLU A 134 2.07 -1.64 -34.65
N PRO A 135 1.63 -2.58 -33.80
CA PRO A 135 0.33 -3.23 -33.94
C PRO A 135 -0.86 -2.29 -33.69
N PHE A 136 -0.62 -1.11 -33.11
CA PHE A 136 -1.66 -0.20 -32.61
C PHE A 136 -1.63 1.17 -33.27
N LEU A 137 -1.22 1.24 -34.51
CA LEU A 137 -1.19 2.52 -35.24
C LEU A 137 -2.56 3.21 -35.22
N ASN A 138 -2.55 4.52 -34.93
CA ASN A 138 -3.71 5.40 -34.78
C ASN A 138 -4.64 5.08 -33.58
N ARG A 139 -4.23 4.19 -32.66
CA ARG A 139 -4.91 3.98 -31.40
C ARG A 139 -4.31 4.91 -30.33
N PRO A 140 -5.10 5.77 -29.68
CA PRO A 140 -4.63 6.52 -28.53
C PRO A 140 -4.52 5.61 -27.27
N PHE A 141 -3.42 5.71 -26.55
CA PHE A 141 -3.19 5.06 -25.26
C PHE A 141 -3.26 6.11 -24.15
N SER A 142 -4.14 5.91 -23.19
CA SER A 142 -4.27 6.81 -22.05
C SER A 142 -3.15 6.59 -21.03
N ILE A 143 -2.56 7.69 -20.55
CA ILE A 143 -1.62 7.67 -19.41
C ILE A 143 -2.28 8.12 -18.11
N SER A 144 -3.57 8.50 -18.15
CA SER A 144 -4.26 9.14 -17.02
C SER A 144 -4.35 8.27 -15.76
N GLU A 145 -4.31 6.96 -15.93
CA GLU A 145 -4.43 6.00 -14.83
C GLU A 145 -3.07 5.54 -14.27
N LEU A 146 -1.96 6.04 -14.86
CA LEU A 146 -0.63 5.82 -14.30
C LEU A 146 -0.45 6.70 -13.07
N VAL A 147 -0.78 6.15 -11.92
CA VAL A 147 -0.75 6.83 -10.63
C VAL A 147 0.10 6.04 -9.65
N MET A 148 1.01 6.71 -8.99
CA MET A 148 1.89 6.11 -7.99
C MET A 148 1.83 6.89 -6.67
N LYS A 149 1.92 6.16 -5.57
CA LYS A 149 2.19 6.72 -4.25
C LYS A 149 3.17 5.81 -3.52
N ALA A 150 4.25 6.41 -3.01
CA ALA A 150 5.24 5.74 -2.18
C ALA A 150 5.53 6.60 -0.95
N ASP A 151 5.56 5.98 0.22
CA ASP A 151 5.91 6.62 1.49
C ASP A 151 6.92 5.75 2.24
N MET A 152 7.96 6.36 2.81
CA MET A 152 8.80 5.75 3.83
C MET A 152 8.67 6.52 5.14
N LEU A 153 8.19 5.85 6.18
CA LEU A 153 7.73 6.45 7.42
C LEU A 153 8.35 5.81 8.64
N GLY A 154 8.75 6.63 9.61
CA GLY A 154 8.79 6.24 11.00
C GLY A 154 7.48 6.60 11.70
N VAL A 155 6.94 5.70 12.49
CA VAL A 155 5.66 5.86 13.16
C VAL A 155 5.80 5.61 14.66
N LEU A 156 5.78 6.69 15.43
CA LEU A 156 5.67 6.62 16.88
C LEU A 156 4.19 6.56 17.26
N HIS A 157 3.80 5.62 18.10
CA HIS A 157 2.41 5.48 18.47
C HIS A 157 2.20 5.21 19.96
N ALA A 158 1.06 5.65 20.49
CA ALA A 158 0.57 5.32 21.80
C ALA A 158 -0.93 5.01 21.74
N GLY A 159 -1.34 3.92 22.37
CA GLY A 159 -2.72 3.45 22.33
C GLY A 159 -3.23 2.94 23.66
N MET A 160 -4.55 2.89 23.75
CA MET A 160 -5.26 2.34 24.91
C MET A 160 -6.43 1.49 24.44
N SER A 161 -6.56 0.31 25.04
CA SER A 161 -7.72 -0.57 24.93
C SER A 161 -8.41 -0.65 26.28
N ARG A 162 -9.75 -0.54 26.31
CA ARG A 162 -10.54 -0.58 27.53
C ARG A 162 -11.79 -1.45 27.37
N LYS A 163 -11.93 -2.39 28.27
CA LYS A 163 -13.14 -3.19 28.45
C LYS A 163 -14.22 -2.34 29.13
N VAL A 164 -15.23 -1.96 28.38
CA VAL A 164 -16.35 -1.13 28.86
C VAL A 164 -17.26 -1.97 29.76
N ASP A 165 -17.67 -3.13 29.25
CA ASP A 165 -18.47 -4.12 29.97
C ASP A 165 -18.04 -5.54 29.57
N GLU A 166 -18.85 -6.57 29.92
CA GLU A 166 -18.54 -7.97 29.64
C GLU A 166 -18.55 -8.31 28.14
N LYS A 167 -19.16 -7.46 27.30
CA LYS A 167 -19.34 -7.71 25.88
C LYS A 167 -18.53 -6.77 24.99
N LEU A 168 -18.20 -5.58 25.46
CA LEU A 168 -17.62 -4.52 24.63
C LEU A 168 -16.25 -4.11 25.14
N THR A 169 -15.27 -4.20 24.25
CA THR A 169 -13.95 -3.59 24.39
C THR A 169 -13.77 -2.55 23.29
N ILE A 170 -13.35 -1.34 23.64
CA ILE A 170 -13.03 -0.27 22.70
C ILE A 170 -11.58 0.16 22.87
N GLY A 171 -11.00 0.72 21.82
CA GLY A 171 -9.65 1.27 21.90
C GLY A 171 -9.41 2.38 20.90
N GLY A 172 -8.39 3.15 21.20
CA GLY A 172 -7.89 4.20 20.35
C GLY A 172 -6.36 4.27 20.40
N ARG A 173 -5.77 4.79 19.33
CA ARG A 173 -4.33 5.00 19.22
C ARG A 173 -4.06 6.29 18.48
N VAL A 174 -3.12 7.08 18.98
CA VAL A 174 -2.57 8.25 18.30
C VAL A 174 -1.23 7.87 17.67
N LYS A 175 -0.94 8.48 16.54
CA LYS A 175 0.28 8.27 15.75
C LYS A 175 0.94 9.60 15.43
N LEU A 176 2.25 9.64 15.58
CA LEU A 176 3.10 10.69 15.05
C LEU A 176 3.90 10.08 13.90
N TYR A 177 3.69 10.60 12.70
CA TYR A 177 4.43 10.21 11.51
C TYR A 177 5.67 11.08 11.33
N SER A 178 6.76 10.46 10.86
CA SER A 178 7.95 11.12 10.36
C SER A 178 8.31 10.53 9.00
N SER A 179 7.99 11.25 7.93
CA SER A 179 8.25 10.77 6.58
C SER A 179 9.62 11.22 6.10
N SER A 180 10.44 10.27 5.71
CA SER A 180 11.75 10.51 5.10
C SER A 180 11.70 10.57 3.59
N LEU A 181 10.74 9.87 2.97
CA LEU A 181 10.55 9.84 1.52
C LEU A 181 9.06 9.82 1.18
N ASN A 182 8.69 10.63 0.19
CA ASN A 182 7.38 10.56 -0.44
C ASN A 182 7.51 10.78 -1.95
N ILE A 183 6.74 10.01 -2.70
CA ILE A 183 6.48 10.20 -4.12
C ILE A 183 4.99 10.05 -4.31
N GLU A 184 4.34 11.04 -4.93
CA GLU A 184 2.91 10.94 -5.20
C GLU A 184 2.56 11.62 -6.52
N THR A 185 1.82 10.91 -7.37
CA THR A 185 1.16 11.50 -8.54
C THR A 185 -0.06 12.28 -8.07
N ASN A 186 -0.03 13.61 -8.23
CA ASN A 186 -1.14 14.48 -7.87
C ASN A 186 -2.14 14.63 -9.01
N ASN A 187 -1.62 14.75 -10.23
CA ASN A 187 -2.40 14.78 -11.45
C ASN A 187 -1.65 14.04 -12.55
N ASN A 188 -2.39 13.34 -13.41
CA ASN A 188 -1.85 12.75 -14.61
C ASN A 188 -2.94 12.62 -15.66
N SER A 189 -2.73 13.19 -16.82
CA SER A 189 -3.61 13.05 -17.98
C SER A 189 -2.82 13.20 -19.26
N GLY A 190 -3.33 12.63 -20.33
CA GLY A 190 -2.74 12.67 -21.66
C GLY A 190 -2.93 11.37 -22.42
N THR A 191 -2.58 11.41 -23.69
CA THR A 191 -2.65 10.24 -24.59
C THR A 191 -1.40 10.13 -25.42
N ILE A 192 -0.92 8.91 -25.61
CA ILE A 192 0.16 8.58 -26.55
C ILE A 192 -0.47 7.94 -27.78
N THR A 193 -0.16 8.46 -28.97
CA THR A 193 -0.66 7.91 -30.23
C THR A 193 0.50 7.71 -31.22
N ALA A 194 0.62 6.51 -31.77
CA ALA A 194 1.56 6.22 -32.84
C ALA A 194 0.87 6.31 -34.21
N THR A 195 1.43 7.08 -35.12
CA THR A 195 0.94 7.23 -36.51
C THR A 195 2.04 6.85 -37.46
N SER A 196 1.69 6.26 -38.62
CA SER A 196 2.66 6.01 -39.69
C SER A 196 2.42 6.99 -40.82
N ASN A 197 3.49 7.53 -41.32
CA ASN A 197 3.45 8.33 -42.55
C ASN A 197 3.72 7.47 -43.81
N ASN A 198 3.62 8.08 -44.98
CA ASN A 198 3.85 7.41 -46.29
C ASN A 198 5.29 6.88 -46.49
N THR A 199 6.21 7.17 -45.58
CA THR A 199 7.60 6.74 -45.61
C THR A 199 7.91 5.63 -44.55
N ASN A 200 6.89 5.04 -43.95
CA ASN A 200 6.99 4.04 -42.88
C ASN A 200 7.74 4.51 -41.63
N ILE A 201 7.87 5.82 -41.43
CA ILE A 201 8.38 6.36 -40.17
C ILE A 201 7.21 6.42 -39.18
N ILE A 202 7.38 5.80 -38.02
CA ILE A 202 6.39 5.87 -36.95
C ILE A 202 6.66 7.16 -36.17
N ARG A 203 5.66 8.05 -36.21
CA ARG A 203 5.62 9.26 -35.37
C ARG A 203 4.82 8.95 -34.11
N GLN A 204 5.34 9.34 -32.97
CA GLN A 204 4.61 9.28 -31.71
C GLN A 204 4.20 10.68 -31.29
N THR A 205 2.93 10.85 -30.93
CA THR A 205 2.42 12.10 -30.36
C THR A 205 2.00 11.86 -28.93
N LEU A 206 2.41 12.75 -28.03
CA LEU A 206 1.91 12.86 -26.67
C LEU A 206 1.01 14.09 -26.62
N ASP A 207 -0.29 13.86 -26.52
CA ASP A 207 -1.30 14.90 -26.59
C ASP A 207 -1.94 15.17 -25.23
N ASN A 208 -2.20 16.45 -24.95
CA ASN A 208 -2.89 16.93 -23.76
C ASN A 208 -2.24 16.44 -22.44
N LEU A 209 -0.91 16.37 -22.42
CA LEU A 209 -0.18 16.07 -21.19
C LEU A 209 -0.48 17.13 -20.14
N ASP A 210 -0.92 16.70 -18.97
CA ASP A 210 -1.03 17.51 -17.74
C ASP A 210 -0.70 16.60 -16.55
N ALA A 211 0.57 16.63 -16.16
CA ALA A 211 1.11 15.75 -15.11
C ALA A 211 1.75 16.57 -14.00
N GLU A 212 1.49 16.17 -12.77
CA GLU A 212 2.14 16.70 -11.56
C GLU A 212 2.56 15.55 -10.65
N ILE A 213 3.86 15.46 -10.39
CA ILE A 213 4.45 14.51 -9.46
C ILE A 213 5.06 15.30 -8.29
N ARG A 214 4.60 15.02 -7.09
CA ARG A 214 5.11 15.60 -5.85
C ARG A 214 6.09 14.65 -5.22
N THR A 215 7.22 15.19 -4.81
CA THR A 215 8.26 14.39 -4.15
C THR A 215 8.84 15.09 -2.92
N SER A 216 9.32 14.28 -2.00
CA SER A 216 10.08 14.73 -0.85
C SER A 216 11.13 13.69 -0.46
N GLY A 217 12.35 14.14 -0.13
CA GLY A 217 13.43 13.27 0.35
C GLY A 217 14.18 12.47 -0.72
N ILE A 218 13.87 12.62 -2.01
CA ILE A 218 14.56 11.91 -3.10
C ILE A 218 15.97 12.41 -3.29
N ALA A 219 16.19 13.72 -3.16
CA ALA A 219 17.50 14.35 -3.43
C ALA A 219 18.56 14.07 -2.35
N ASP A 220 18.16 13.70 -1.13
CA ASP A 220 19.02 13.46 0.03
C ASP A 220 18.92 12.00 0.50
N SER A 221 19.32 11.07 -0.36
CA SER A 221 19.22 9.63 -0.06
C SER A 221 20.12 9.14 1.08
N ASN A 222 21.10 9.95 1.52
CA ASN A 222 22.06 9.54 2.56
C ASN A 222 21.44 9.44 3.97
N ASP A 223 20.34 10.14 4.24
CA ASP A 223 19.74 10.26 5.57
C ASP A 223 18.33 9.66 5.69
N VAL A 224 17.92 8.82 4.73
CA VAL A 224 16.55 8.29 4.65
C VAL A 224 16.12 7.61 5.95
N PHE A 225 16.95 6.74 6.52
CA PHE A 225 16.63 6.05 7.77
C PHE A 225 16.69 6.94 9.01
N SER A 226 17.65 7.89 9.07
CA SER A 226 17.75 8.80 10.22
C SER A 226 16.57 9.76 10.28
N ASN A 227 16.03 10.15 9.13
CA ASN A 227 14.87 11.03 9.03
C ASN A 227 13.56 10.37 9.47
N THR A 228 13.46 9.03 9.50
CA THR A 228 12.29 8.34 10.07
C THR A 228 12.19 8.53 11.59
N LEU A 229 13.31 8.81 12.29
CA LEU A 229 13.35 9.09 13.73
C LEU A 229 13.05 10.55 14.09
N LEU A 230 11.94 11.12 13.61
CA LEU A 230 11.48 12.49 13.82
C LEU A 230 12.28 13.60 13.10
N GLY A 231 13.23 13.23 12.25
CA GLY A 231 13.98 14.17 11.40
C GLY A 231 13.25 14.60 10.13
N GLY A 232 12.34 13.78 9.66
CA GLY A 232 11.61 13.94 8.40
C GLY A 232 10.45 14.94 8.43
N ASN A 233 9.53 14.76 7.49
CA ASN A 233 8.30 15.53 7.41
C ASN A 233 7.26 14.97 8.39
N LEU A 234 6.70 15.84 9.23
CA LEU A 234 5.86 15.41 10.33
C LEU A 234 4.38 15.32 9.95
N GLY A 235 3.70 14.35 10.55
CA GLY A 235 2.27 14.15 10.39
C GLY A 235 1.63 13.58 11.66
N LEU A 236 0.32 13.60 11.67
CA LEU A 236 -0.50 13.08 12.77
C LEU A 236 -1.53 12.11 12.24
N GLY A 237 -1.81 11.08 13.02
CA GLY A 237 -2.86 10.14 12.73
C GLY A 237 -3.47 9.53 13.97
N PHE A 238 -4.60 8.88 13.78
CA PHE A 238 -5.25 8.12 14.83
C PHE A 238 -5.95 6.88 14.28
N ASP A 239 -6.11 5.92 15.17
CA ASP A 239 -6.85 4.68 14.92
C ASP A 239 -7.91 4.50 16.00
N VAL A 240 -9.01 3.87 15.62
CA VAL A 240 -10.06 3.44 16.54
C VAL A 240 -10.44 2.01 16.24
N GLY A 241 -10.88 1.30 17.29
CA GLY A 241 -11.31 -0.08 17.12
C GLY A 241 -12.17 -0.57 18.26
N LEU A 242 -12.84 -1.68 18.00
CA LEU A 242 -13.69 -2.34 18.98
C LEU A 242 -13.70 -3.85 18.78
N THR A 243 -14.05 -4.55 19.87
CA THR A 243 -14.42 -5.97 19.89
C THR A 243 -15.74 -6.10 20.63
N TYR A 244 -16.73 -6.77 20.04
CA TYR A 244 -18.05 -6.96 20.60
C TYR A 244 -18.48 -8.43 20.59
N HIS A 245 -18.83 -8.97 21.75
CA HIS A 245 -19.34 -10.32 21.92
C HIS A 245 -20.87 -10.35 21.93
N PHE A 246 -21.49 -10.76 20.82
CA PHE A 246 -22.94 -11.00 20.77
C PHE A 246 -23.34 -12.15 21.70
N SER A 247 -22.48 -13.17 21.75
CA SER A 247 -22.59 -14.33 22.64
C SER A 247 -21.18 -14.85 22.98
N PRO A 248 -21.03 -15.84 23.88
CA PRO A 248 -19.74 -16.48 24.13
C PRO A 248 -19.11 -17.13 22.88
N GLN A 249 -19.90 -17.37 21.84
CA GLN A 249 -19.46 -18.00 20.60
C GLN A 249 -19.30 -17.03 19.45
N LEU A 250 -20.07 -15.93 19.43
CA LEU A 250 -20.11 -14.99 18.30
C LEU A 250 -19.49 -13.66 18.67
N GLU A 251 -18.37 -13.35 18.01
CA GLU A 251 -17.57 -12.14 18.21
C GLU A 251 -17.52 -11.32 16.92
N PHE A 252 -17.72 -10.03 17.04
CA PHE A 252 -17.48 -9.04 16.01
C PHE A 252 -16.28 -8.18 16.40
N THR A 253 -15.40 -7.91 15.43
CA THR A 253 -14.24 -7.04 15.58
C THR A 253 -14.27 -6.01 14.45
N GLY A 254 -14.03 -4.74 14.79
CA GLY A 254 -14.00 -3.66 13.81
C GLY A 254 -12.93 -2.64 14.13
N SER A 255 -12.27 -2.10 13.10
CA SER A 255 -11.31 -1.01 13.26
C SER A 255 -11.24 -0.10 12.04
N ILE A 256 -10.90 1.16 12.29
CA ILE A 256 -10.50 2.16 11.31
C ILE A 256 -9.12 2.63 11.73
N ILE A 257 -8.14 2.46 10.85
CA ILE A 257 -6.74 2.77 11.13
C ILE A 257 -6.14 3.68 10.06
N ASP A 258 -5.08 4.40 10.43
CA ASP A 258 -4.35 5.34 9.59
C ASP A 258 -5.19 6.55 9.12
N VAL A 259 -6.12 7.01 9.96
CA VAL A 259 -6.81 8.28 9.70
C VAL A 259 -5.85 9.42 10.04
N GLY A 260 -5.18 9.97 9.02
CA GLY A 260 -4.13 10.94 9.27
C GLY A 260 -3.57 11.58 8.01
N PHE A 261 -2.68 12.52 8.22
CA PHE A 261 -2.01 13.27 7.17
C PHE A 261 -0.56 13.57 7.53
N ILE A 262 0.24 13.87 6.51
CA ILE A 262 1.62 14.31 6.64
C ILE A 262 1.78 15.62 5.87
N LYS A 263 2.40 16.63 6.50
CA LYS A 263 2.73 17.89 5.85
C LYS A 263 4.17 17.82 5.36
N TYR A 264 4.34 17.88 4.06
CA TYR A 264 5.64 17.91 3.41
C TYR A 264 6.12 19.35 3.26
N SER A 265 7.26 19.64 3.86
CA SER A 265 7.88 20.97 3.89
C SER A 265 9.41 20.93 3.84
N LYS A 266 10.02 19.74 3.81
CA LYS A 266 11.46 19.52 3.75
C LYS A 266 11.80 18.73 2.49
N ASN A 267 12.91 19.11 1.84
CA ASN A 267 13.48 18.40 0.69
C ASN A 267 12.44 18.11 -0.41
N ILE A 268 11.64 19.12 -0.74
CA ILE A 268 10.56 19.02 -1.70
C ILE A 268 11.10 19.32 -3.10
N ARG A 269 10.63 18.51 -4.07
CA ARG A 269 10.73 18.81 -5.50
C ARG A 269 9.46 18.30 -6.17
N ASN A 270 8.64 19.23 -6.64
CA ASN A 270 7.43 18.92 -7.37
C ASN A 270 7.68 19.17 -8.85
N TYR A 271 7.41 18.19 -9.67
CA TYR A 271 7.62 18.23 -11.11
C TYR A 271 6.28 18.38 -11.82
N THR A 272 6.22 19.29 -12.78
CA THR A 272 5.05 19.47 -13.63
C THR A 272 5.46 19.38 -15.09
N ALA A 273 4.60 18.78 -15.91
CA ALA A 273 4.76 18.77 -17.36
C ALA A 273 3.39 18.97 -17.99
N LYS A 274 3.29 19.94 -18.92
CA LYS A 274 2.00 20.28 -19.53
C LYS A 274 2.17 20.70 -20.98
N GLY A 275 1.46 20.04 -21.90
CA GLY A 275 1.50 20.38 -23.30
C GLY A 275 1.33 19.22 -24.24
N ASN A 276 1.88 19.36 -25.43
CA ASN A 276 1.90 18.31 -26.45
C ASN A 276 3.35 18.11 -26.90
N TYR A 277 3.70 16.88 -27.24
CA TYR A 277 5.01 16.54 -27.74
C TYR A 277 4.91 15.62 -28.93
N ILE A 278 5.77 15.82 -29.93
CA ILE A 278 5.82 15.00 -31.13
C ILE A 278 7.23 14.44 -31.26
N LEU A 279 7.35 13.14 -31.20
CA LEU A 279 8.58 12.42 -31.49
C LEU A 279 8.53 11.88 -32.91
N ASP A 280 9.29 12.51 -33.82
CA ASP A 280 9.37 12.19 -35.24
C ASP A 280 10.41 11.10 -35.57
N GLY A 281 10.64 10.17 -34.66
CA GLY A 281 11.62 9.10 -34.80
C GLY A 281 12.95 9.46 -34.14
N ILE A 282 13.85 8.48 -34.14
CA ILE A 282 15.14 8.55 -33.48
C ILE A 282 16.21 8.48 -34.56
N ASN A 283 17.06 9.48 -34.68
CA ASN A 283 18.26 9.40 -35.50
C ASN A 283 19.38 8.70 -34.75
N PHE A 284 19.59 7.43 -35.06
CA PHE A 284 20.79 6.74 -34.60
C PHE A 284 21.96 7.10 -35.49
N GLU A 285 22.91 7.87 -34.97
CA GLU A 285 24.22 8.01 -35.63
C GLU A 285 25.07 6.80 -35.28
N TYR A 286 25.34 5.95 -36.25
CA TYR A 286 26.09 4.68 -36.08
C TYR A 286 27.52 4.87 -35.56
N ASN A 287 28.05 6.09 -35.52
CA ASN A 287 29.40 6.45 -35.06
C ASN A 287 29.43 7.31 -33.78
N SER A 288 28.37 7.44 -33.03
CA SER A 288 28.47 8.11 -31.72
C SER A 288 29.17 7.15 -30.75
N ASP A 289 30.34 7.57 -30.27
CA ASP A 289 31.13 6.81 -29.29
C ASP A 289 30.44 6.72 -27.90
N ASP A 290 29.32 7.44 -27.70
CA ASP A 290 28.57 7.46 -26.44
C ASP A 290 27.04 7.41 -26.67
N PRO A 291 26.38 6.27 -26.28
CA PRO A 291 24.93 6.17 -26.32
C PRO A 291 24.18 7.11 -25.36
N SER A 292 24.88 7.76 -24.41
CA SER A 292 24.27 8.69 -23.45
C SER A 292 23.81 9.98 -24.11
N ASP A 293 24.49 10.44 -25.17
CA ASP A 293 24.16 11.66 -25.93
C ASP A 293 22.73 11.61 -26.52
N TYR A 294 22.23 10.41 -26.80
CA TYR A 294 20.90 10.24 -27.35
C TYR A 294 19.78 10.54 -26.33
N TRP A 295 19.92 10.03 -25.12
CA TRP A 295 18.93 10.28 -24.06
C TRP A 295 18.93 11.74 -23.61
N GLU A 296 20.11 12.35 -23.57
CA GLU A 296 20.26 13.77 -23.26
C GLU A 296 19.61 14.65 -24.32
N GLN A 297 19.82 14.37 -25.61
CA GLN A 297 19.16 15.09 -26.71
C GLN A 297 17.64 14.92 -26.69
N LEU A 298 17.13 13.73 -26.41
CA LEU A 298 15.70 13.48 -26.28
C LEU A 298 15.09 14.26 -25.11
N GLU A 299 15.79 14.30 -23.99
CA GLU A 299 15.39 15.08 -22.82
C GLU A 299 15.39 16.59 -23.11
N GLU A 300 16.42 17.09 -23.75
CA GLU A 300 16.51 18.49 -24.15
C GLU A 300 15.39 18.87 -25.12
N ASP A 301 15.12 18.03 -26.13
CA ASP A 301 14.05 18.27 -27.12
C ASP A 301 12.68 18.20 -26.44
N PHE A 302 12.45 17.24 -25.54
CA PHE A 302 11.22 17.16 -24.75
C PHE A 302 11.04 18.44 -23.91
N ASN A 303 12.06 18.85 -23.16
CA ASN A 303 12.01 20.03 -22.28
C ASN A 303 11.85 21.33 -23.07
N ALA A 304 12.35 21.39 -24.31
CA ALA A 304 12.17 22.54 -25.19
C ALA A 304 10.72 22.67 -25.73
N ASN A 305 10.05 21.55 -25.93
CA ASN A 305 8.71 21.49 -26.54
C ASN A 305 7.57 21.34 -25.52
N VAL A 306 7.84 20.72 -24.35
CA VAL A 306 6.88 20.55 -23.26
C VAL A 306 7.26 21.50 -22.14
N PRO A 307 6.43 22.48 -21.78
CA PRO A 307 6.63 23.28 -20.59
C PRO A 307 6.73 22.40 -19.34
N THR A 308 7.94 22.21 -18.87
CA THR A 308 8.25 21.53 -17.60
C THR A 308 8.50 22.55 -16.50
N GLY A 309 8.16 22.22 -15.29
CA GLY A 309 8.38 23.09 -14.14
C GLY A 309 8.81 22.28 -12.92
N GLU A 310 9.72 22.85 -12.17
CA GLU A 310 10.11 22.36 -10.84
C GLU A 310 9.74 23.39 -9.78
N THR A 311 9.12 22.97 -8.70
CA THR A 311 8.75 23.84 -7.58
C THR A 311 9.02 23.15 -6.24
N GLU A 312 9.29 23.96 -5.22
CA GLU A 312 9.46 23.49 -3.83
C GLU A 312 8.24 23.79 -2.96
N ASN A 313 7.06 23.85 -3.56
CA ASN A 313 5.83 24.16 -2.84
C ASN A 313 5.48 23.07 -1.84
N THR A 314 5.20 23.49 -0.62
CA THR A 314 4.75 22.58 0.45
C THR A 314 3.39 21.97 0.10
N TYR A 315 3.18 20.71 0.47
CA TYR A 315 1.92 20.03 0.27
C TYR A 315 1.54 19.14 1.46
N THR A 316 0.29 18.74 1.49
CA THR A 316 -0.23 17.79 2.49
C THR A 316 -0.70 16.54 1.78
N SER A 317 -0.24 15.38 2.24
CA SER A 317 -0.68 14.09 1.75
C SER A 317 -1.44 13.34 2.84
N TRP A 318 -2.60 12.80 2.48
CA TRP A 318 -3.42 11.98 3.36
C TRP A 318 -2.95 10.54 3.33
N ARG A 319 -2.92 9.91 4.51
CA ARG A 319 -2.63 8.49 4.62
C ARG A 319 -3.81 7.65 4.07
N PRO A 320 -3.53 6.53 3.41
CA PRO A 320 -4.58 5.60 3.01
C PRO A 320 -5.25 4.98 4.24
N MET A 321 -6.47 5.42 4.55
CA MET A 321 -7.27 4.90 5.64
C MET A 321 -7.63 3.43 5.38
N LYS A 322 -7.47 2.57 6.38
CA LYS A 322 -7.79 1.15 6.32
C LYS A 322 -8.97 0.84 7.24
N ILE A 323 -9.96 0.12 6.74
CA ILE A 323 -11.13 -0.33 7.49
C ILE A 323 -11.11 -1.85 7.55
N ASN A 324 -11.18 -2.40 8.76
CA ASN A 324 -11.25 -3.84 8.99
C ASN A 324 -12.53 -4.18 9.73
N ALA A 325 -13.17 -5.26 9.35
CA ALA A 325 -14.30 -5.84 10.07
C ALA A 325 -14.22 -7.37 9.99
N ALA A 326 -14.43 -8.05 11.10
CA ALA A 326 -14.48 -9.50 11.12
C ALA A 326 -15.60 -10.02 12.01
N LEU A 327 -16.17 -11.14 11.61
CA LEU A 327 -17.13 -11.91 12.38
C LEU A 327 -16.57 -13.31 12.60
N LYS A 328 -16.43 -13.73 13.86
CA LYS A 328 -15.88 -15.03 14.25
C LYS A 328 -16.91 -15.81 15.03
N TYR A 329 -17.15 -17.04 14.63
CA TYR A 329 -17.98 -18.01 15.36
C TYR A 329 -17.11 -19.14 15.90
N SER A 330 -17.10 -19.29 17.23
CA SER A 330 -16.31 -20.30 17.94
C SER A 330 -17.19 -21.47 18.38
N PHE A 331 -16.72 -22.71 18.20
CA PHE A 331 -17.49 -23.92 18.46
C PHE A 331 -16.62 -25.08 18.95
N GLY A 332 -17.28 -26.19 19.32
CA GLY A 332 -16.60 -27.39 19.79
C GLY A 332 -16.39 -27.43 21.29
N GLU A 333 -15.41 -28.21 21.73
CA GLU A 333 -15.10 -28.38 23.14
C GLU A 333 -14.50 -27.11 23.76
N LYS A 334 -14.90 -26.81 24.98
CA LYS A 334 -14.31 -25.71 25.74
C LYS A 334 -13.01 -26.17 26.40
N ARG A 335 -11.92 -25.48 26.15
CA ARG A 335 -10.65 -25.66 26.85
C ARG A 335 -10.38 -24.51 27.81
N SER A 336 -9.86 -24.85 29.00
CA SER A 336 -9.38 -23.85 29.95
C SER A 336 -7.96 -23.48 29.57
N LYS A 337 -7.70 -22.22 29.18
CA LYS A 337 -6.35 -21.67 29.09
C LYS A 337 -6.04 -20.89 30.35
N PHE A 338 -4.79 -21.00 30.81
CA PHE A 338 -4.29 -20.17 31.92
C PHE A 338 -4.25 -18.72 31.43
N CYS A 339 -5.20 -17.91 31.86
CA CYS A 339 -5.20 -16.48 31.68
C CYS A 339 -4.63 -15.79 32.92
N TYR A 340 -3.80 -14.80 32.73
CA TYR A 340 -3.22 -14.00 33.82
C TYR A 340 -4.27 -13.16 34.56
N THR A 341 -5.45 -12.96 33.96
CA THR A 341 -6.61 -12.42 34.68
C THR A 341 -7.24 -13.52 35.53
N LYS A 342 -7.61 -13.22 36.75
CA LYS A 342 -8.12 -14.14 37.78
C LYS A 342 -9.36 -14.97 37.42
N THR A 343 -9.86 -14.83 36.20
CA THR A 343 -10.98 -15.59 35.66
C THR A 343 -10.48 -16.60 34.65
N HIS A 344 -10.68 -17.89 34.96
CA HIS A 344 -10.50 -18.95 33.97
C HIS A 344 -11.48 -18.74 32.81
N LYS A 345 -11.06 -18.05 31.74
CA LYS A 345 -11.86 -17.96 30.52
C LYS A 345 -11.82 -19.32 29.83
N GLN A 346 -12.98 -19.92 29.62
CA GLN A 346 -13.12 -21.11 28.77
C GLN A 346 -13.20 -20.66 27.30
N TYR A 347 -12.32 -21.19 26.47
CA TYR A 347 -12.30 -20.91 25.04
C TYR A 347 -12.75 -22.14 24.27
N TYR A 348 -13.50 -21.92 23.21
CA TYR A 348 -13.82 -22.95 22.24
C TYR A 348 -12.56 -23.30 21.44
N TYR A 349 -12.41 -24.57 21.09
CA TYR A 349 -11.20 -25.07 20.41
C TYR A 349 -11.18 -24.68 18.93
N ASN A 350 -12.33 -24.69 18.27
CA ASN A 350 -12.46 -24.39 16.86
C ASN A 350 -13.15 -23.04 16.65
N SER A 351 -12.79 -22.36 15.59
CA SER A 351 -13.49 -21.15 15.14
C SER A 351 -13.51 -21.07 13.63
N ILE A 352 -14.55 -20.50 13.09
CA ILE A 352 -14.66 -20.10 11.70
C ILE A 352 -14.97 -18.61 11.64
N GLY A 353 -14.37 -17.89 10.72
CA GLY A 353 -14.58 -16.47 10.63
C GLY A 353 -14.52 -15.94 9.20
N PHE A 354 -15.10 -14.77 9.07
CA PHE A 354 -15.11 -13.99 7.84
C PHE A 354 -14.60 -12.59 8.15
N GLN A 355 -13.68 -12.10 7.33
CA GLN A 355 -13.08 -10.78 7.48
C GLN A 355 -13.20 -9.99 6.18
N ILE A 356 -13.53 -8.72 6.34
CA ILE A 356 -13.48 -7.71 5.28
C ILE A 356 -12.37 -6.74 5.62
N HIS A 357 -11.54 -6.45 4.64
CA HIS A 357 -10.52 -5.42 4.72
C HIS A 357 -10.65 -4.51 3.51
N THR A 358 -10.70 -3.21 3.74
CA THR A 358 -10.71 -2.22 2.67
C THR A 358 -9.69 -1.13 2.93
N ILE A 359 -9.05 -0.67 1.86
CA ILE A 359 -8.12 0.45 1.89
C ILE A 359 -8.75 1.55 1.04
N MET A 360 -9.00 2.70 1.67
CA MET A 360 -9.49 3.89 0.97
C MET A 360 -8.29 4.59 0.32
N ARG A 361 -8.16 4.44 -0.99
CA ARG A 361 -7.05 4.96 -1.77
C ARG A 361 -7.49 5.98 -2.81
N LEU A 362 -6.50 6.62 -3.45
CA LEU A 362 -6.63 7.79 -4.33
C LEU A 362 -7.70 7.68 -5.41
N LEU A 363 -7.89 6.51 -6.02
CA LEU A 363 -8.82 6.35 -7.14
C LEU A 363 -10.08 5.53 -6.78
N LYS A 364 -9.91 4.42 -6.05
CA LYS A 364 -11.03 3.53 -5.71
C LYS A 364 -10.81 2.83 -4.35
N PRO A 365 -11.87 2.56 -3.56
CA PRO A 365 -11.76 1.73 -2.37
C PRO A 365 -11.46 0.28 -2.79
N GLN A 366 -10.45 -0.29 -2.15
CA GLN A 366 -10.12 -1.69 -2.34
C GLN A 366 -10.80 -2.55 -1.29
N LEU A 367 -11.50 -3.58 -1.71
CA LEU A 367 -12.17 -4.53 -0.84
C LEU A 367 -11.51 -5.92 -0.95
N SER A 368 -11.06 -6.49 0.16
CA SER A 368 -10.60 -7.86 0.22
C SER A 368 -11.38 -8.67 1.25
N PHE A 369 -11.59 -9.95 0.95
CA PHE A 369 -12.31 -10.89 1.79
C PHE A 369 -11.38 -12.02 2.19
N THR A 370 -11.37 -12.38 3.48
CA THR A 370 -10.59 -13.51 3.99
C THR A 370 -11.46 -14.37 4.87
N SER A 371 -11.47 -15.68 4.64
CA SER A 371 -12.04 -16.66 5.56
C SER A 371 -10.90 -17.35 6.33
N PHE A 372 -11.14 -17.65 7.61
CA PHE A 372 -10.17 -18.39 8.43
C PHE A 372 -10.90 -19.50 9.20
N TYR A 373 -10.14 -20.57 9.47
CA TYR A 373 -10.66 -21.78 10.13
C TYR A 373 -9.78 -22.15 11.34
#